data_21daf96ec6558f296728794ba7346ba8
#
_entry.id   21daf96ec6558f296728794ba7346ba8
#
_cell.length_a   1.000
_cell.length_b   1.000
_cell.length_c   1.000
_cell.angle_alpha   90.00
_cell.angle_beta   90.00
_cell.angle_gamma   90.00
#
_symmetry.space_group_name_H-M   'P 1'
#
loop_
_entity.id
_entity.type
_entity.pdbx_description
1 polymer ?
#
loop_
_entity_poly.entity_id
_entity_poly.type
_entity_poly.pdbx_seq_one_letter_code
_entity_poly.pdbx_strand_id
1 'polypeptide(L)'
;MITNTTERLDHVGESGFAGCVSQIQLSVLLSLLCVALLALAGRRPYVEECRGRLRQTLAALLLIGILAIAVFYPVTSFGEAEDIDLEMLWFPSLLTGHVVLTVFLLLWWRLRGDVSLAAFLHLSGRGLWEKLRRGVITGCSGWVLTVMVTGAAAGAMAATGRVAEPEAVPPIMVWLANLPVLYKLIIVAAAMTVEEAFFRGFLQPRVGLVLSSIFFALSHFSYGLPFMIVGVFTISLMIGRTFARTGDLLPCIVAHGVFDGVQLLIILPWAVRMWGTAVA
;
A
#
# COMPACT_ATOMS: atom_id res chain seq x y z
N MET A 1 -19.71 37.17 -26.78
CA MET A 1 -20.10 36.07 -25.88
C MET A 1 -18.91 35.07 -25.71
N ILE A 2 -17.70 35.60 -25.37
CA ILE A 2 -16.43 34.84 -25.26
C ILE A 2 -15.71 35.05 -23.89
N THR A 3 -16.31 35.85 -23.00
CA THR A 3 -15.64 36.25 -21.74
C THR A 3 -15.94 35.37 -20.50
N ASN A 4 -16.70 34.24 -20.67
CA ASN A 4 -17.12 33.44 -19.51
C ASN A 4 -16.41 32.05 -19.37
N THR A 5 -15.49 31.71 -20.28
CA THR A 5 -14.85 30.42 -20.25
C THR A 5 -13.51 30.45 -19.50
N THR A 6 -12.78 31.55 -19.56
CA THR A 6 -11.48 31.70 -18.88
C THR A 6 -11.64 31.85 -17.35
N GLU A 7 -12.62 32.65 -16.89
CA GLU A 7 -12.90 32.79 -15.43
C GLU A 7 -13.33 31.45 -14.77
N ARG A 8 -14.01 30.58 -15.51
CA ARG A 8 -14.40 29.25 -14.98
C ARG A 8 -13.23 28.29 -14.83
N LEU A 9 -12.23 28.37 -15.71
CA LEU A 9 -11.03 27.53 -15.65
C LEU A 9 -10.09 27.95 -14.54
N ASP A 10 -10.00 29.26 -14.25
CA ASP A 10 -9.16 29.77 -13.17
C ASP A 10 -9.73 29.40 -11.78
N HIS A 11 -11.04 29.47 -11.59
CA HIS A 11 -11.68 29.09 -10.31
C HIS A 11 -11.60 27.58 -10.03
N VAL A 12 -11.66 26.72 -11.04
CA VAL A 12 -11.51 25.25 -10.88
C VAL A 12 -10.06 24.92 -10.53
N GLY A 13 -9.07 25.60 -11.11
CA GLY A 13 -7.66 25.41 -10.78
C GLY A 13 -7.30 25.82 -9.36
N GLU A 14 -7.81 26.96 -8.89
CA GLU A 14 -7.53 27.45 -7.54
C GLU A 14 -8.18 26.60 -6.43
N SER A 15 -9.41 26.12 -6.62
CA SER A 15 -10.08 25.25 -5.66
C SER A 15 -9.43 23.88 -5.56
N GLY A 16 -8.99 23.29 -6.66
CA GLY A 16 -8.28 22.01 -6.69
C GLY A 16 -6.90 22.10 -6.04
N PHE A 17 -6.16 23.19 -6.29
CA PHE A 17 -4.86 23.41 -5.66
C PHE A 17 -4.97 23.63 -4.14
N ALA A 18 -5.94 24.41 -3.69
CA ALA A 18 -6.18 24.63 -2.26
C ALA A 18 -6.59 23.33 -1.55
N GLY A 19 -7.42 22.48 -2.19
CA GLY A 19 -7.78 21.16 -1.69
C GLY A 19 -6.55 20.24 -1.54
N CYS A 20 -5.72 20.13 -2.54
CA CYS A 20 -4.50 19.33 -2.52
C CYS A 20 -3.51 19.78 -1.43
N VAL A 21 -3.32 21.09 -1.25
CA VAL A 21 -2.46 21.65 -0.19
C VAL A 21 -3.00 21.27 1.19
N SER A 22 -4.32 21.35 1.41
CA SER A 22 -4.91 20.99 2.71
C SER A 22 -4.75 19.51 3.06
N GLN A 23 -4.84 18.61 2.08
CA GLN A 23 -4.65 17.17 2.26
C GLN A 23 -3.21 16.82 2.60
N ILE A 24 -2.23 17.43 1.91
CA ILE A 24 -0.81 17.26 2.20
C ILE A 24 -0.52 17.74 3.64
N GLN A 25 -1.05 18.90 4.03
CA GLN A 25 -0.88 19.42 5.39
C GLN A 25 -1.45 18.47 6.43
N LEU A 26 -2.66 17.95 6.21
CA LEU A 26 -3.29 16.99 7.11
C LEU A 26 -2.48 15.69 7.20
N SER A 27 -2.00 15.16 6.08
CA SER A 27 -1.14 13.97 6.06
C SER A 27 0.15 14.16 6.85
N VAL A 28 0.79 15.32 6.74
CA VAL A 28 1.98 15.68 7.52
C VAL A 28 1.67 15.78 9.00
N LEU A 29 0.55 16.43 9.37
CA LEU A 29 0.12 16.53 10.78
C LEU A 29 -0.16 15.17 11.40
N LEU A 30 -0.85 14.28 10.68
CA LEU A 30 -1.10 12.91 11.13
C LEU A 30 0.20 12.12 11.30
N SER A 31 1.16 12.31 10.42
CA SER A 31 2.49 11.69 10.50
C SER A 31 3.28 12.20 11.70
N LEU A 32 3.27 13.49 11.95
CA LEU A 32 3.90 14.10 13.13
C LEU A 32 3.28 13.55 14.41
N LEU A 33 1.95 13.49 14.49
CA LEU A 33 1.24 12.90 15.62
C LEU A 33 1.61 11.43 15.83
N CYS A 34 1.64 10.64 14.74
CA CYS A 34 2.02 9.23 14.79
C CYS A 34 3.45 9.05 15.33
N VAL A 35 4.43 9.80 14.81
CA VAL A 35 5.83 9.73 15.26
C VAL A 35 5.95 10.21 16.72
N ALA A 36 5.20 11.22 17.13
CA ALA A 36 5.16 11.68 18.53
C ALA A 36 4.59 10.59 19.46
N LEU A 37 3.49 9.95 19.09
CA LEU A 37 2.91 8.84 19.87
C LEU A 37 3.85 7.63 19.95
N LEU A 38 4.54 7.28 18.87
CA LEU A 38 5.58 6.24 18.89
C LEU A 38 6.71 6.62 19.85
N ALA A 39 7.14 7.88 19.84
CA ALA A 39 8.19 8.37 20.72
C ALA A 39 7.76 8.35 22.20
N LEU A 40 6.50 8.69 22.51
CA LEU A 40 5.92 8.58 23.85
C LEU A 40 5.81 7.12 24.31
N ALA A 41 5.56 6.19 23.38
CA ALA A 41 5.57 4.76 23.64
C ALA A 41 7.00 4.17 23.75
N GLY A 42 8.05 5.01 23.80
CA GLY A 42 9.44 4.60 23.89
C GLY A 42 10.06 4.08 22.60
N ARG A 43 9.38 4.23 21.45
CA ARG A 43 9.85 3.76 20.14
C ARG A 43 10.40 4.93 19.32
N ARG A 44 11.72 5.03 19.27
CA ARG A 44 12.45 6.14 18.58
C ARG A 44 13.46 5.58 17.58
N PRO A 45 13.04 4.94 16.48
CA PRO A 45 13.95 4.27 15.55
C PRO A 45 15.00 5.20 14.96
N TYR A 46 14.66 6.48 14.74
CA TYR A 46 15.62 7.48 14.28
C TYR A 46 16.72 7.82 15.30
N VAL A 47 16.48 7.61 16.60
CA VAL A 47 17.49 7.77 17.67
C VAL A 47 18.28 6.47 17.87
N GLU A 48 17.58 5.35 17.88
CA GLU A 48 18.15 4.03 18.18
C GLU A 48 19.07 3.52 17.08
N GLU A 49 18.76 3.84 15.81
CA GLU A 49 19.47 3.30 14.64
C GLU A 49 20.47 4.27 14.02
N CYS A 50 20.36 5.56 14.29
CA CYS A 50 21.18 6.59 13.64
C CYS A 50 22.12 7.26 14.65
N ARG A 51 23.42 7.32 14.35
CA ARG A 51 24.41 7.97 15.20
C ARG A 51 24.60 9.44 14.82
N GLY A 52 24.52 10.32 15.80
CA GLY A 52 24.72 11.76 15.67
C GLY A 52 23.46 12.54 15.33
N ARG A 53 23.35 13.77 15.88
CA ARG A 53 22.15 14.61 15.80
C ARG A 53 21.65 14.86 14.37
N LEU A 54 22.56 15.16 13.44
CA LEU A 54 22.18 15.42 12.05
C LEU A 54 21.49 14.20 11.41
N ARG A 55 22.08 13.00 11.55
CA ARG A 55 21.48 11.77 10.98
C ARG A 55 20.15 11.45 11.65
N GLN A 56 20.01 11.67 12.94
CA GLN A 56 18.75 11.47 13.68
C GLN A 56 17.66 12.42 13.19
N THR A 57 18.00 13.71 12.97
CA THR A 57 17.06 14.69 12.41
C THR A 57 16.63 14.31 10.99
N LEU A 58 17.58 13.95 10.12
CA LEU A 58 17.28 13.52 8.75
C LEU A 58 16.41 12.25 8.75
N ALA A 59 16.70 11.27 9.60
CA ALA A 59 15.90 10.06 9.73
C ALA A 59 14.49 10.34 10.24
N ALA A 60 14.31 11.25 11.20
CA ALA A 60 13.00 11.67 11.67
C ALA A 60 12.18 12.35 10.56
N LEU A 61 12.81 13.26 9.80
CA LEU A 61 12.16 13.93 8.66
C LEU A 61 11.77 12.93 7.56
N LEU A 62 12.65 11.98 7.24
CA LEU A 62 12.36 10.90 6.29
C LEU A 62 11.18 10.04 6.77
N LEU A 63 11.15 9.67 8.05
CA LEU A 63 10.05 8.87 8.60
C LEU A 63 8.72 9.62 8.55
N ILE A 64 8.69 10.89 8.93
CA ILE A 64 7.50 11.73 8.83
C ILE A 64 7.05 11.84 7.37
N GLY A 65 7.97 12.14 6.45
CA GLY A 65 7.67 12.29 5.03
C GLY A 65 7.11 11.02 4.40
N ILE A 66 7.71 9.84 4.68
CA ILE A 66 7.24 8.58 4.10
C ILE A 66 5.88 8.16 4.68
N LEU A 67 5.63 8.36 5.97
CA LEU A 67 4.32 8.09 6.56
C LEU A 67 3.24 9.03 5.99
N ALA A 68 3.59 10.31 5.76
CA ALA A 68 2.67 11.26 5.15
C ALA A 68 2.28 10.83 3.74
N ILE A 69 3.25 10.47 2.91
CA ILE A 69 3.02 10.12 1.50
C ILE A 69 2.42 8.72 1.35
N ALA A 70 3.00 7.71 2.00
CA ALA A 70 2.66 6.32 1.74
C ALA A 70 1.49 5.79 2.59
N VAL A 71 1.18 6.43 3.73
CA VAL A 71 0.16 5.92 4.67
C VAL A 71 -1.01 6.88 4.79
N PHE A 72 -0.76 8.15 5.06
CA PHE A 72 -1.84 9.09 5.38
C PHE A 72 -2.40 9.82 4.17
N TYR A 73 -1.60 10.10 3.13
CA TYR A 73 -2.10 10.76 1.92
C TYR A 73 -3.20 9.95 1.20
N PRO A 74 -3.11 8.61 1.04
CA PRO A 74 -4.20 7.80 0.48
C PRO A 74 -5.52 7.91 1.26
N VAL A 75 -5.45 8.20 2.55
CA VAL A 75 -6.63 8.38 3.41
C VAL A 75 -7.22 9.79 3.27
N THR A 76 -6.36 10.81 3.25
CA THR A 76 -6.79 12.22 3.18
C THR A 76 -7.27 12.64 1.80
N SER A 77 -6.81 11.96 0.75
CA SER A 77 -7.24 12.16 -0.65
C SER A 77 -8.43 11.29 -1.06
N PHE A 78 -9.01 10.54 -0.12
CA PHE A 78 -10.17 9.71 -0.40
C PHE A 78 -11.37 10.55 -0.86
N GLY A 79 -11.99 10.16 -1.97
CA GLY A 79 -13.15 10.85 -2.56
C GLY A 79 -12.81 11.80 -3.71
N GLU A 80 -11.53 12.14 -3.93
CA GLU A 80 -11.11 12.95 -5.09
C GLU A 80 -10.70 12.10 -6.31
N ALA A 81 -10.65 10.77 -6.14
CA ALA A 81 -10.22 9.83 -7.18
C ALA A 81 -11.29 9.56 -8.26
N GLU A 82 -12.46 10.24 -8.20
CA GLU A 82 -13.56 9.99 -9.16
C GLU A 82 -13.23 10.44 -10.59
N ASP A 83 -12.26 11.34 -10.80
CA ASP A 83 -11.93 11.93 -12.10
C ASP A 83 -10.54 11.53 -12.64
N ILE A 84 -10.05 10.33 -12.31
CA ILE A 84 -8.80 9.87 -12.92
C ILE A 84 -9.07 9.58 -14.40
N ASP A 85 -8.48 10.41 -15.27
CA ASP A 85 -8.45 10.14 -16.71
C ASP A 85 -7.54 8.92 -16.97
N LEU A 86 -8.18 7.75 -17.11
CA LEU A 86 -7.48 6.48 -17.35
C LEU A 86 -6.79 6.43 -18.72
N GLU A 87 -7.20 7.28 -19.69
CA GLU A 87 -6.55 7.37 -21.00
C GLU A 87 -5.19 8.07 -20.86
N MET A 88 -5.05 8.99 -19.91
CA MET A 88 -3.79 9.68 -19.59
C MET A 88 -2.94 8.90 -18.57
N LEU A 89 -3.45 7.80 -17.98
CA LEU A 89 -2.72 7.04 -16.99
C LEU A 89 -1.54 6.28 -17.64
N TRP A 90 -0.36 6.87 -17.55
CA TRP A 90 0.86 6.24 -18.01
C TRP A 90 1.29 5.12 -17.06
N PHE A 91 1.47 3.88 -17.57
CA PHE A 91 1.81 2.70 -16.76
C PHE A 91 2.91 2.94 -15.71
N PRO A 92 4.05 3.63 -16.01
CA PRO A 92 5.07 3.91 -14.99
C PRO A 92 4.58 4.73 -13.80
N SER A 93 3.50 5.51 -13.91
CA SER A 93 2.96 6.28 -12.78
C SER A 93 2.47 5.37 -11.65
N LEU A 94 2.01 4.16 -11.95
CA LEU A 94 1.66 3.14 -10.96
C LEU A 94 2.84 2.70 -10.09
N LEU A 95 4.05 2.84 -10.60
CA LEU A 95 5.27 2.44 -9.90
C LEU A 95 5.87 3.58 -9.06
N THR A 96 5.31 4.79 -9.14
CA THR A 96 5.85 5.96 -8.43
C THR A 96 5.94 5.72 -6.92
N GLY A 97 4.90 5.14 -6.31
CA GLY A 97 4.91 4.79 -4.89
C GLY A 97 6.05 3.82 -4.53
N HIS A 98 6.27 2.80 -5.37
CA HIS A 98 7.36 1.83 -5.16
C HIS A 98 8.75 2.48 -5.30
N VAL A 99 8.92 3.42 -6.24
CA VAL A 99 10.15 4.21 -6.36
C VAL A 99 10.39 5.04 -5.10
N VAL A 100 9.37 5.74 -4.61
CA VAL A 100 9.45 6.54 -3.37
C VAL A 100 9.83 5.68 -2.17
N LEU A 101 9.19 4.52 -1.98
CA LEU A 101 9.52 3.57 -0.93
C LEU A 101 10.95 3.04 -1.06
N THR A 102 11.38 2.72 -2.27
CA THR A 102 12.76 2.24 -2.54
C THR A 102 13.79 3.31 -2.18
N VAL A 103 13.60 4.54 -2.64
CA VAL A 103 14.48 5.67 -2.32
C VAL A 103 14.54 5.89 -0.80
N PHE A 104 13.39 5.88 -0.13
CA PHE A 104 13.34 5.97 1.33
C PHE A 104 14.16 4.86 2.01
N LEU A 105 13.98 3.59 1.63
CA LEU A 105 14.70 2.46 2.22
C LEU A 105 16.22 2.58 2.02
N LEU A 106 16.66 3.01 0.83
CA LEU A 106 18.08 3.22 0.53
C LEU A 106 18.67 4.39 1.34
N LEU A 107 17.93 5.50 1.45
CA LEU A 107 18.35 6.63 2.27
C LEU A 107 18.45 6.27 3.74
N TRP A 108 17.46 5.56 4.28
CA TRP A 108 17.49 5.09 5.68
C TRP A 108 18.66 4.14 5.93
N TRP A 109 18.86 3.15 5.05
CA TRP A 109 20.02 2.26 5.14
C TRP A 109 21.33 3.01 5.14
N ARG A 110 21.50 4.03 4.29
CA ARG A 110 22.70 4.89 4.26
C ARG A 110 22.88 5.71 5.54
N LEU A 111 21.81 6.22 6.10
CA LEU A 111 21.85 6.97 7.37
C LEU A 111 22.25 6.08 8.55
N ARG A 112 21.79 4.84 8.56
CA ARG A 112 22.17 3.84 9.56
C ARG A 112 23.66 3.45 9.47
N GLY A 113 24.14 3.11 8.30
CA GLY A 113 25.57 3.05 7.92
C GLY A 113 26.36 1.83 8.40
N ASP A 114 25.84 0.99 9.28
CA ASP A 114 26.58 -0.07 9.98
C ASP A 114 26.09 -1.51 9.68
N VAL A 115 25.18 -1.69 8.73
CA VAL A 115 24.63 -2.99 8.36
C VAL A 115 24.71 -3.22 6.84
N SER A 116 24.89 -4.48 6.43
CA SER A 116 24.75 -4.84 5.02
C SER A 116 23.31 -4.69 4.56
N LEU A 117 23.07 -4.44 3.26
CA LEU A 117 21.73 -4.31 2.70
C LEU A 117 20.90 -5.57 2.93
N ALA A 118 21.49 -6.77 2.79
CA ALA A 118 20.81 -8.03 3.04
C ALA A 118 20.35 -8.17 4.51
N ALA A 119 21.20 -7.76 5.47
CA ALA A 119 20.82 -7.76 6.88
C ALA A 119 19.75 -6.69 7.18
N PHE A 120 19.84 -5.51 6.55
CA PHE A 120 18.83 -4.45 6.68
C PHE A 120 17.47 -4.91 6.16
N LEU A 121 17.43 -5.64 5.05
CA LEU A 121 16.22 -6.19 4.45
C LEU A 121 15.81 -7.55 5.04
N HIS A 122 16.46 -8.02 6.11
CA HIS A 122 16.17 -9.33 6.73
C HIS A 122 16.18 -10.50 5.71
N LEU A 123 17.15 -10.49 4.78
CA LEU A 123 17.31 -11.57 3.81
C LEU A 123 18.42 -12.54 4.27
N SER A 124 18.12 -13.82 4.33
CA SER A 124 19.11 -14.87 4.59
C SER A 124 19.20 -15.86 3.44
N GLY A 125 20.43 -16.37 3.17
CA GLY A 125 20.68 -17.32 2.06
C GLY A 125 20.35 -18.78 2.38
N ARG A 126 19.90 -19.12 3.60
CA ARG A 126 19.71 -20.51 4.04
C ARG A 126 18.26 -20.97 3.88
N GLY A 127 18.07 -22.24 3.54
CA GLY A 127 16.75 -22.88 3.55
C GLY A 127 15.78 -22.34 2.49
N LEU A 128 16.25 -22.06 1.28
CA LEU A 128 15.46 -21.46 0.20
C LEU A 128 14.16 -22.23 -0.06
N TRP A 129 14.20 -23.56 -0.16
CA TRP A 129 13.02 -24.38 -0.43
C TRP A 129 11.93 -24.21 0.64
N GLU A 130 12.32 -24.26 1.91
CA GLU A 130 11.39 -24.10 3.02
C GLU A 130 10.75 -22.69 3.03
N LYS A 131 11.51 -21.66 2.69
CA LYS A 131 10.99 -20.29 2.58
C LYS A 131 10.00 -20.13 1.44
N LEU A 132 10.31 -20.69 0.26
CA LEU A 132 9.41 -20.72 -0.88
C LEU A 132 8.11 -21.47 -0.52
N ARG A 133 8.23 -22.68 0.05
CA ARG A 133 7.09 -23.47 0.50
C ARG A 133 6.21 -22.71 1.50
N ARG A 134 6.82 -22.10 2.51
CA ARG A 134 6.09 -21.27 3.50
C ARG A 134 5.40 -20.07 2.86
N GLY A 135 6.09 -19.39 1.95
CA GLY A 135 5.53 -18.28 1.21
C GLY A 135 4.30 -18.67 0.40
N VAL A 136 4.40 -19.76 -0.38
CA VAL A 136 3.26 -20.27 -1.17
C VAL A 136 2.10 -20.67 -0.27
N ILE A 137 2.34 -21.42 0.81
CA ILE A 137 1.29 -21.79 1.76
C ILE A 137 0.64 -20.54 2.38
N THR A 138 1.44 -19.57 2.81
CA THR A 138 0.90 -18.32 3.40
C THR A 138 0.09 -17.53 2.36
N GLY A 139 0.59 -17.40 1.13
CA GLY A 139 -0.13 -16.69 0.06
C GLY A 139 -1.46 -17.34 -0.30
N CYS A 140 -1.46 -18.67 -0.52
CA CYS A 140 -2.69 -19.41 -0.84
C CYS A 140 -3.70 -19.39 0.32
N SER A 141 -3.26 -19.70 1.54
CA SER A 141 -4.15 -19.70 2.71
C SER A 141 -4.62 -18.28 3.06
N GLY A 142 -3.74 -17.29 2.91
CA GLY A 142 -4.06 -15.87 3.07
C GLY A 142 -5.09 -15.41 2.05
N TRP A 143 -4.97 -15.83 0.79
CA TRP A 143 -5.93 -15.52 -0.26
C TRP A 143 -7.33 -16.07 0.08
N VAL A 144 -7.42 -17.36 0.45
CA VAL A 144 -8.70 -17.98 0.86
C VAL A 144 -9.32 -17.25 2.05
N LEU A 145 -8.52 -16.99 3.10
CA LEU A 145 -9.02 -16.29 4.29
C LEU A 145 -9.47 -14.86 3.95
N THR A 146 -8.73 -14.15 3.12
CA THR A 146 -9.09 -12.79 2.69
C THR A 146 -10.42 -12.79 1.95
N VAL A 147 -10.64 -13.71 1.01
CA VAL A 147 -11.93 -13.83 0.29
C VAL A 147 -13.08 -14.11 1.26
N MET A 148 -12.89 -15.02 2.21
CA MET A 148 -13.92 -15.35 3.21
C MET A 148 -14.26 -14.14 4.09
N VAL A 149 -13.24 -13.45 4.63
CA VAL A 149 -13.44 -12.30 5.53
C VAL A 149 -14.01 -11.10 4.79
N THR A 150 -13.49 -10.81 3.57
CA THR A 150 -14.03 -9.73 2.73
C THR A 150 -15.45 -9.99 2.30
N GLY A 151 -15.76 -11.22 1.89
CA GLY A 151 -17.11 -11.62 1.53
C GLY A 151 -18.10 -11.54 2.71
N ALA A 152 -17.68 -11.97 3.90
CA ALA A 152 -18.48 -11.82 5.12
C ALA A 152 -18.72 -10.35 5.48
N ALA A 153 -17.69 -9.49 5.36
CA ALA A 153 -17.81 -8.05 5.60
C ALA A 153 -18.75 -7.39 4.59
N ALA A 154 -18.59 -7.69 3.30
CA ALA A 154 -19.49 -7.20 2.24
C ALA A 154 -20.95 -7.65 2.47
N GLY A 155 -21.17 -8.93 2.78
CA GLY A 155 -22.49 -9.45 3.09
C GLY A 155 -23.14 -8.81 4.32
N ALA A 156 -22.36 -8.56 5.38
CA ALA A 156 -22.85 -7.86 6.57
C ALA A 156 -23.22 -6.39 6.27
N MET A 157 -22.43 -5.72 5.44
CA MET A 157 -22.71 -4.33 5.02
C MET A 157 -23.96 -4.28 4.13
N ALA A 158 -24.11 -5.18 3.19
CA ALA A 158 -25.31 -5.30 2.34
C ALA A 158 -26.57 -5.57 3.17
N ALA A 159 -26.51 -6.47 4.16
CA ALA A 159 -27.63 -6.78 5.05
C ALA A 159 -28.09 -5.58 5.89
N THR A 160 -27.22 -4.58 6.12
CA THR A 160 -27.58 -3.33 6.82
C THR A 160 -28.11 -2.25 5.89
N GLY A 161 -28.17 -2.46 4.57
CA GLY A 161 -28.56 -1.48 3.57
C GLY A 161 -27.57 -0.30 3.43
N ARG A 162 -26.38 -0.42 4.01
CA ARG A 162 -25.38 0.67 4.04
C ARG A 162 -24.48 0.72 2.80
N VAL A 163 -24.52 -0.29 1.98
CA VAL A 163 -23.78 -0.34 0.72
C VAL A 163 -24.79 -0.62 -0.37
N ALA A 164 -24.95 0.32 -1.29
CA ALA A 164 -25.57 0.04 -2.57
C ALA A 164 -24.65 -0.95 -3.33
N GLU A 165 -25.24 -1.91 -4.02
CA GLU A 165 -24.46 -2.71 -4.97
C GLU A 165 -23.83 -1.75 -5.98
N PRO A 166 -22.52 -1.87 -6.26
CA PRO A 166 -21.91 -1.00 -7.23
C PRO A 166 -22.59 -1.24 -8.59
N GLU A 167 -23.11 -0.18 -9.18
CA GLU A 167 -23.81 -0.23 -10.48
C GLU A 167 -22.88 -0.71 -11.60
N ALA A 168 -21.56 -0.52 -11.43
CA ALA A 168 -20.55 -0.95 -12.39
C ALA A 168 -19.23 -1.31 -11.69
N VAL A 169 -18.39 -2.09 -12.37
CA VAL A 169 -17.00 -2.33 -11.93
C VAL A 169 -16.24 -1.01 -11.98
N PRO A 170 -15.50 -0.63 -10.92
CA PRO A 170 -14.70 0.59 -10.94
C PRO A 170 -13.77 0.65 -12.17
N PRO A 171 -13.72 1.79 -12.89
CA PRO A 171 -12.98 1.91 -14.16
C PRO A 171 -11.50 1.49 -14.03
N ILE A 172 -10.84 1.79 -12.91
CA ILE A 172 -9.45 1.38 -12.64
C ILE A 172 -9.30 -0.15 -12.61
N MET A 173 -10.29 -0.89 -12.11
CA MET A 173 -10.24 -2.36 -12.11
C MET A 173 -10.39 -2.93 -13.52
N VAL A 174 -11.23 -2.32 -14.36
CA VAL A 174 -11.38 -2.70 -15.78
C VAL A 174 -10.06 -2.43 -16.49
N TRP A 175 -9.45 -1.28 -16.28
CA TRP A 175 -8.16 -0.92 -16.87
C TRP A 175 -7.06 -1.90 -16.44
N LEU A 176 -6.92 -2.20 -15.15
CA LEU A 176 -5.95 -3.18 -14.63
C LEU A 176 -6.20 -4.59 -15.21
N ALA A 177 -7.47 -5.01 -15.34
CA ALA A 177 -7.83 -6.30 -15.90
C ALA A 177 -7.38 -6.45 -17.37
N ASN A 178 -7.37 -5.35 -18.13
CA ASN A 178 -7.01 -5.32 -19.54
C ASN A 178 -5.52 -5.05 -19.80
N LEU A 179 -4.71 -4.77 -18.78
CA LEU A 179 -3.27 -4.61 -18.96
C LEU A 179 -2.63 -5.87 -19.55
N PRO A 180 -1.61 -5.73 -20.42
CA PRO A 180 -0.77 -6.85 -20.85
C PRO A 180 -0.20 -7.62 -19.65
N VAL A 181 -0.07 -8.94 -19.79
CA VAL A 181 0.43 -9.82 -18.70
C VAL A 181 1.80 -9.37 -18.19
N LEU A 182 2.68 -8.90 -19.07
CA LEU A 182 4.00 -8.38 -18.69
C LEU A 182 3.89 -7.22 -17.68
N TYR A 183 2.97 -6.28 -17.91
CA TYR A 183 2.77 -5.13 -17.01
C TYR A 183 2.22 -5.58 -15.65
N LYS A 184 1.28 -6.53 -15.64
CA LYS A 184 0.80 -7.14 -14.39
C LYS A 184 1.92 -7.83 -13.62
N LEU A 185 2.80 -8.55 -14.30
CA LEU A 185 3.97 -9.18 -13.66
C LEU A 185 4.95 -8.14 -13.08
N ILE A 186 5.15 -7.01 -13.76
CA ILE A 186 5.98 -5.90 -13.24
C ILE A 186 5.34 -5.30 -11.98
N ILE A 187 4.01 -5.07 -11.98
CA ILE A 187 3.29 -4.58 -10.80
C ILE A 187 3.47 -5.56 -9.63
N VAL A 188 3.20 -6.85 -9.85
CA VAL A 188 3.36 -7.88 -8.82
C VAL A 188 4.80 -7.93 -8.29
N ALA A 189 5.80 -7.89 -9.18
CA ALA A 189 7.20 -7.92 -8.79
C ALA A 189 7.60 -6.69 -7.96
N ALA A 190 7.13 -5.50 -8.32
CA ALA A 190 7.38 -4.27 -7.57
C ALA A 190 6.68 -4.30 -6.21
N ALA A 191 5.38 -4.62 -6.17
CA ALA A 191 4.60 -4.68 -4.94
C ALA A 191 5.19 -5.70 -3.96
N MET A 192 5.33 -6.97 -4.37
CA MET A 192 5.80 -8.03 -3.48
C MET A 192 7.21 -7.79 -2.93
N THR A 193 8.09 -7.07 -3.65
CA THR A 193 9.46 -6.82 -3.18
C THR A 193 9.57 -5.55 -2.37
N VAL A 194 9.06 -4.44 -2.88
CA VAL A 194 9.27 -3.11 -2.28
C VAL A 194 8.35 -2.91 -1.07
N GLU A 195 7.09 -3.31 -1.18
CA GLU A 195 6.14 -3.17 -0.07
C GLU A 195 6.51 -4.09 1.10
N GLU A 196 6.92 -5.35 0.81
CA GLU A 196 7.38 -6.23 1.89
C GLU A 196 8.66 -5.72 2.54
N ALA A 197 9.61 -5.17 1.75
CA ALA A 197 10.81 -4.54 2.29
C ALA A 197 10.46 -3.37 3.22
N PHE A 198 9.46 -2.56 2.87
CA PHE A 198 9.02 -1.43 3.69
C PHE A 198 8.16 -1.87 4.88
N PHE A 199 7.07 -2.58 4.66
CA PHE A 199 6.12 -2.88 5.74
C PHE A 199 6.63 -3.97 6.68
N ARG A 200 7.33 -5.00 6.21
CA ARG A 200 7.84 -6.11 7.05
C ARG A 200 9.29 -5.91 7.41
N GLY A 201 10.16 -5.61 6.45
CA GLY A 201 11.59 -5.42 6.72
C GLY A 201 11.89 -4.16 7.52
N PHE A 202 11.25 -3.05 7.18
CA PHE A 202 11.49 -1.77 7.85
C PHE A 202 10.49 -1.47 8.97
N LEU A 203 9.20 -1.45 8.69
CA LEU A 203 8.19 -0.88 9.60
C LEU A 203 7.81 -1.84 10.74
N GLN A 204 7.50 -3.10 10.44
CA GLN A 204 7.02 -4.06 11.43
C GLN A 204 7.97 -4.29 12.62
N PRO A 205 9.31 -4.37 12.47
CA PRO A 205 10.21 -4.47 13.63
C PRO A 205 10.13 -3.25 14.58
N ARG A 206 9.72 -2.10 14.06
CA ARG A 206 9.68 -0.81 14.79
C ARG A 206 8.34 -0.54 15.46
N VAL A 207 7.24 -0.89 14.80
CA VAL A 207 5.89 -0.57 15.30
C VAL A 207 5.10 -1.81 15.72
N GLY A 208 5.56 -3.00 15.39
CA GLY A 208 4.88 -4.27 15.65
C GLY A 208 3.94 -4.71 14.52
N LEU A 209 3.48 -5.96 14.61
CA LEU A 209 2.67 -6.62 13.60
C LEU A 209 1.36 -5.88 13.28
N VAL A 210 0.58 -5.58 14.31
CA VAL A 210 -0.77 -5.03 14.13
C VAL A 210 -0.72 -3.63 13.53
N LEU A 211 0.13 -2.75 14.08
CA LEU A 211 0.21 -1.36 13.60
C LEU A 211 0.81 -1.30 12.18
N SER A 212 1.81 -2.14 11.86
CA SER A 212 2.32 -2.25 10.49
C SER A 212 1.24 -2.72 9.51
N SER A 213 0.37 -3.66 9.93
CA SER A 213 -0.74 -4.14 9.09
C SER A 213 -1.84 -3.10 8.92
N ILE A 214 -2.10 -2.29 9.95
CA ILE A 214 -3.00 -1.12 9.83
C ILE A 214 -2.43 -0.13 8.81
N PHE A 215 -1.15 0.22 8.90
CA PHE A 215 -0.53 1.14 7.95
C PHE A 215 -0.52 0.60 6.52
N PHE A 216 -0.31 -0.70 6.35
CA PHE A 216 -0.46 -1.36 5.05
C PHE A 216 -1.89 -1.22 4.50
N ALA A 217 -2.91 -1.44 5.31
CA ALA A 217 -4.29 -1.27 4.90
C ALA A 217 -4.63 0.19 4.57
N LEU A 218 -4.15 1.15 5.37
CA LEU A 218 -4.35 2.58 5.12
C LEU A 218 -3.69 3.05 3.83
N SER A 219 -2.52 2.50 3.46
CA SER A 219 -1.86 2.83 2.18
C SER A 219 -2.65 2.39 0.94
N HIS A 220 -3.63 1.51 1.12
CA HIS A 220 -4.53 1.02 0.07
C HIS A 220 -5.94 1.64 0.15
N PHE A 221 -6.12 2.69 0.97
CA PHE A 221 -7.44 3.27 1.22
C PHE A 221 -8.06 3.91 -0.03
N SER A 222 -7.25 4.37 -0.96
CA SER A 222 -7.68 4.98 -2.22
C SER A 222 -8.40 4.03 -3.19
N TYR A 223 -8.48 2.72 -2.89
CA TYR A 223 -9.25 1.76 -3.72
C TYR A 223 -10.77 1.99 -3.69
N GLY A 224 -11.27 2.83 -2.79
CA GLY A 224 -12.66 3.29 -2.78
C GLY A 224 -13.69 2.29 -2.24
N LEU A 225 -13.28 1.06 -1.90
CA LEU A 225 -14.17 0.01 -1.43
C LEU A 225 -13.87 -0.35 0.04
N PRO A 226 -14.72 0.06 1.01
CA PRO A 226 -14.43 -0.13 2.44
C PRO A 226 -14.18 -1.59 2.85
N PHE A 227 -14.90 -2.54 2.24
CA PHE A 227 -14.71 -3.97 2.54
C PHE A 227 -13.36 -4.51 2.04
N MET A 228 -12.75 -3.89 1.01
CA MET A 228 -11.41 -4.28 0.54
C MET A 228 -10.33 -3.97 1.58
N ILE A 229 -10.48 -2.90 2.36
CA ILE A 229 -9.56 -2.56 3.45
C ILE A 229 -9.47 -3.69 4.48
N VAL A 230 -10.61 -4.32 4.79
CA VAL A 230 -10.66 -5.50 5.67
C VAL A 230 -9.87 -6.66 5.07
N GLY A 231 -9.98 -6.87 3.76
CA GLY A 231 -9.22 -7.89 3.03
C GLY A 231 -7.72 -7.60 3.04
N VAL A 232 -7.33 -6.37 2.70
CA VAL A 232 -5.92 -5.92 2.70
C VAL A 232 -5.30 -6.03 4.11
N PHE A 233 -6.05 -5.67 5.15
CA PHE A 233 -5.61 -5.85 6.53
C PHE A 233 -5.43 -7.34 6.87
N THR A 234 -6.35 -8.19 6.44
CA THR A 234 -6.30 -9.64 6.70
C THR A 234 -5.06 -10.29 6.08
N ILE A 235 -4.80 -10.05 4.80
CA ILE A 235 -3.60 -10.59 4.15
C ILE A 235 -2.32 -10.01 4.76
N SER A 236 -2.33 -8.73 5.11
CA SER A 236 -1.22 -8.07 5.79
C SER A 236 -0.87 -8.73 7.13
N LEU A 237 -1.87 -9.07 7.94
CA LEU A 237 -1.67 -9.81 9.20
C LEU A 237 -1.07 -11.21 8.95
N MET A 238 -1.53 -11.93 7.94
CA MET A 238 -1.02 -13.27 7.61
C MET A 238 0.45 -13.23 7.19
N ILE A 239 0.80 -12.32 6.28
CA ILE A 239 2.18 -12.12 5.82
C ILE A 239 3.05 -11.63 6.99
N GLY A 240 2.59 -10.63 7.73
CA GLY A 240 3.30 -10.09 8.88
C GLY A 240 3.52 -11.10 10.01
N ARG A 241 2.57 -12.02 10.24
CA ARG A 241 2.75 -13.15 11.15
C ARG A 241 3.82 -14.13 10.64
N THR A 242 3.91 -14.34 9.34
CA THR A 242 4.97 -15.15 8.74
C THR A 242 6.33 -14.50 8.97
N PHE A 243 6.46 -13.19 8.77
CA PHE A 243 7.67 -12.45 9.11
C PHE A 243 8.02 -12.56 10.60
N ALA A 244 7.06 -12.35 11.50
CA ALA A 244 7.29 -12.45 12.95
C ALA A 244 7.80 -13.83 13.39
N ARG A 245 7.41 -14.90 12.66
CA ARG A 245 7.84 -16.27 12.96
C ARG A 245 9.18 -16.67 12.34
N THR A 246 9.51 -16.09 11.18
CA THR A 246 10.69 -16.49 10.41
C THR A 246 11.86 -15.54 10.57
N GLY A 247 11.59 -14.24 10.85
CA GLY A 247 12.59 -13.19 10.81
C GLY A 247 13.18 -12.96 9.42
N ASP A 248 12.55 -13.49 8.35
CA ASP A 248 13.09 -13.49 6.99
C ASP A 248 12.04 -12.92 6.03
N LEU A 249 12.50 -12.04 5.14
CA LEU A 249 11.62 -11.33 4.21
C LEU A 249 11.18 -12.21 3.02
N LEU A 250 11.97 -13.18 2.62
CA LEU A 250 11.72 -13.97 1.39
C LEU A 250 10.37 -14.72 1.42
N PRO A 251 9.97 -15.40 2.52
CA PRO A 251 8.63 -16.00 2.59
C PRO A 251 7.50 -14.99 2.44
N CYS A 252 7.70 -13.75 2.90
CA CYS A 252 6.71 -12.68 2.80
C CYS A 252 6.59 -12.19 1.36
N ILE A 253 7.71 -11.97 0.68
CA ILE A 253 7.77 -11.62 -0.75
C ILE A 253 7.02 -12.67 -1.57
N VAL A 254 7.31 -13.96 -1.35
CA VAL A 254 6.65 -15.05 -2.08
C VAL A 254 5.14 -15.10 -1.76
N ALA A 255 4.75 -14.92 -0.50
CA ALA A 255 3.34 -14.93 -0.11
C ALA A 255 2.55 -13.81 -0.77
N HIS A 256 3.12 -12.60 -0.79
CA HIS A 256 2.54 -11.44 -1.45
C HIS A 256 2.44 -11.66 -2.97
N GLY A 257 3.52 -12.12 -3.60
CA GLY A 257 3.54 -12.42 -5.03
C GLY A 257 2.52 -13.48 -5.45
N VAL A 258 2.29 -14.52 -4.63
CA VAL A 258 1.23 -15.51 -4.85
C VAL A 258 -0.15 -14.85 -4.74
N PHE A 259 -0.37 -14.05 -3.71
CA PHE A 259 -1.65 -13.37 -3.50
C PHE A 259 -1.99 -12.43 -4.66
N ASP A 260 -1.10 -11.51 -5.00
CA ASP A 260 -1.29 -10.55 -6.09
C ASP A 260 -1.32 -11.22 -7.46
N GLY A 261 -0.49 -12.26 -7.66
CA GLY A 261 -0.48 -13.02 -8.91
C GLY A 261 -1.84 -13.68 -9.18
N VAL A 262 -2.44 -14.32 -8.17
CA VAL A 262 -3.80 -14.88 -8.28
C VAL A 262 -4.81 -13.76 -8.54
N GLN A 263 -4.71 -12.66 -7.81
CA GLN A 263 -5.66 -11.55 -7.91
C GLN A 263 -5.62 -10.87 -9.29
N LEU A 264 -4.43 -10.46 -9.77
CA LEU A 264 -4.29 -9.67 -11.00
C LEU A 264 -4.32 -10.50 -12.28
N LEU A 265 -3.83 -11.75 -12.24
CA LEU A 265 -3.73 -12.58 -13.46
C LEU A 265 -4.96 -13.45 -13.68
N ILE A 266 -5.70 -13.81 -12.61
CA ILE A 266 -6.80 -14.76 -12.69
C ILE A 266 -8.12 -14.12 -12.29
N ILE A 267 -8.22 -13.65 -11.03
CA ILE A 267 -9.51 -13.27 -10.45
C ILE A 267 -10.04 -11.97 -11.06
N LEU A 268 -9.22 -10.94 -11.14
CA LEU A 268 -9.67 -9.64 -11.66
C LEU A 268 -10.13 -9.71 -13.14
N PRO A 269 -9.38 -10.35 -14.06
CA PRO A 269 -9.84 -10.51 -15.44
C PRO A 269 -11.11 -11.37 -15.55
N TRP A 270 -11.25 -12.40 -14.71
CA TRP A 270 -12.44 -13.23 -14.67
C TRP A 270 -13.65 -12.45 -14.15
N ALA A 271 -13.51 -11.74 -13.04
CA ALA A 271 -14.58 -10.96 -12.44
C ALA A 271 -15.09 -9.86 -13.38
N VAL A 272 -14.19 -9.11 -14.05
CA VAL A 272 -14.57 -8.08 -15.01
C VAL A 272 -15.35 -8.67 -16.20
N ARG A 273 -14.96 -9.85 -16.70
CA ARG A 273 -15.70 -10.53 -17.78
C ARG A 273 -17.09 -10.95 -17.33
N MET A 274 -17.20 -11.56 -16.15
CA MET A 274 -18.50 -12.03 -15.62
C MET A 274 -19.45 -10.87 -15.34
N TRP A 275 -18.96 -9.76 -14.81
CA TRP A 275 -19.76 -8.57 -14.54
C TRP A 275 -20.22 -7.89 -15.84
N GLY A 276 -19.33 -7.75 -16.83
CA GLY A 276 -19.66 -7.17 -18.14
C GLY A 276 -20.73 -7.96 -18.91
N THR A 277 -20.83 -9.29 -18.69
CA THR A 277 -21.89 -10.14 -19.27
C THR A 277 -23.19 -10.07 -18.49
N ALA A 278 -23.17 -9.63 -17.22
CA ALA A 278 -24.39 -9.51 -16.41
C ALA A 278 -25.14 -8.19 -16.62
N VAL A 279 -24.45 -7.16 -17.17
CA VAL A 279 -25.02 -5.82 -17.40
C VAL A 279 -25.38 -5.60 -18.89
N ALA A 280 -24.99 -6.52 -19.78
CA ALA A 280 -25.34 -6.52 -21.20
C ALA A 280 -26.61 -7.34 -21.45
#